data_d93e28aeba099fd7d96ae2780b38f7c1
#
_entry.id   d93e28aeba099fd7d96ae2780b38f7c1
#
_cell.length_a   1.000
_cell.length_b   1.000
_cell.length_c   1.000
_cell.angle_alpha   90.00
_cell.angle_beta   90.00
_cell.angle_gamma   90.00
#
_symmetry.space_group_name_H-M   'P 1'
#
loop_
_entity.id
_entity.type
_entity.pdbx_description
1 polymer ?
#
loop_
_entity_poly.entity_id
_entity_poly.type
_entity_poly.pdbx_seq_one_letter_code
_entity_poly.pdbx_strand_id
1 'polypeptide(L)'
;MSRSDPLFSDSSSLKNALERFTEGTLTISGGIGIYPSKYPVNIMAKEVERLEDNSKNMDGKNAITIFDENHGYPWDEFENKVLNEKLSAIKEYFAEEDERGMAFLYHLVDLLRNTEEKINTARYVYLLSRMEPEKDENGKRENYRKFSKKMYEWSKDECDRKQLITAIYLYVYLNRERGEQTDETDRR
;
A
#
# COMPACT_ATOMS: atom_id res chain seq x y z
N MET A 1 -15.80 -8.77 -10.67
CA MET A 1 -15.93 -8.89 -9.21
C MET A 1 -14.52 -8.90 -8.62
N SER A 2 -14.09 -7.79 -8.05
CA SER A 2 -12.79 -7.69 -7.41
C SER A 2 -12.79 -8.57 -6.17
N ARG A 3 -11.96 -9.61 -6.15
CA ARG A 3 -11.72 -10.44 -4.97
C ARG A 3 -10.94 -9.56 -3.99
N SER A 4 -11.59 -9.09 -2.94
CA SER A 4 -10.92 -8.42 -1.82
C SER A 4 -9.88 -9.38 -1.25
N ASP A 5 -8.67 -8.88 -1.04
CA ASP A 5 -7.58 -9.69 -0.49
C ASP A 5 -7.96 -10.14 0.93
N PRO A 6 -7.94 -11.45 1.21
CA PRO A 6 -8.50 -12.00 2.44
C PRO A 6 -7.88 -11.41 3.71
N LEU A 7 -6.59 -11.12 3.70
CA LEU A 7 -5.86 -10.64 4.87
C LEU A 7 -6.37 -9.30 5.43
N PHE A 8 -6.72 -8.36 4.55
CA PHE A 8 -7.25 -7.05 4.94
C PHE A 8 -8.77 -7.05 5.09
N SER A 9 -9.46 -7.86 4.30
CA SER A 9 -10.91 -8.08 4.42
C SER A 9 -11.28 -8.67 5.78
N ASP A 10 -10.52 -9.63 6.27
CA ASP A 10 -10.77 -10.29 7.54
C ASP A 10 -10.48 -9.37 8.73
N SER A 11 -9.41 -8.56 8.66
CA SER A 11 -9.07 -7.58 9.70
C SER A 11 -10.16 -6.50 9.83
N SER A 12 -10.61 -5.94 8.71
CA SER A 12 -11.71 -4.96 8.70
C SER A 12 -13.01 -5.58 9.14
N SER A 13 -13.29 -6.84 8.80
CA SER A 13 -14.47 -7.57 9.23
C SER A 13 -14.48 -7.79 10.74
N LEU A 14 -13.35 -8.15 11.34
CA LEU A 14 -13.19 -8.31 12.78
C LEU A 14 -13.40 -6.99 13.53
N LYS A 15 -12.77 -5.88 13.05
CA LYS A 15 -12.98 -4.55 13.59
C LYS A 15 -14.46 -4.16 13.59
N ASN A 16 -15.11 -4.28 12.43
CA ASN A 16 -16.53 -3.93 12.28
C ASN A 16 -17.45 -4.78 13.16
N ALA A 17 -17.14 -6.07 13.31
CA ALA A 17 -17.87 -6.95 14.21
C ALA A 17 -17.71 -6.49 15.67
N LEU A 18 -16.49 -6.20 16.11
CA LEU A 18 -16.19 -5.73 17.45
C LEU A 18 -16.91 -4.41 17.76
N GLU A 19 -16.85 -3.43 16.88
CA GLU A 19 -17.53 -2.14 17.02
C GLU A 19 -19.06 -2.31 17.16
N ARG A 20 -19.65 -3.19 16.36
CA ARG A 20 -21.10 -3.49 16.43
C ARG A 20 -21.50 -4.17 17.73
N PHE A 21 -20.70 -5.13 18.22
CA PHE A 21 -21.01 -5.84 19.46
C PHE A 21 -20.80 -5.00 20.71
N THR A 22 -19.89 -4.05 20.67
CA THR A 22 -19.47 -3.26 21.84
C THR A 22 -19.97 -1.82 21.80
N GLU A 23 -20.78 -1.48 20.79
CA GLU A 23 -21.26 -0.10 20.57
C GLU A 23 -20.13 0.93 20.57
N GLY A 24 -18.95 0.54 20.04
CA GLY A 24 -17.75 1.39 19.96
C GLY A 24 -16.98 1.56 21.29
N THR A 25 -17.34 0.83 22.34
CA THR A 25 -16.63 0.92 23.64
C THR A 25 -15.27 0.18 23.64
N LEU A 26 -15.10 -0.81 22.76
CA LEU A 26 -13.84 -1.53 22.60
C LEU A 26 -13.23 -1.22 21.22
N THR A 27 -11.91 -1.03 21.21
CA THR A 27 -11.13 -0.82 20.01
C THR A 27 -10.11 -1.94 19.83
N ILE A 28 -9.65 -2.14 18.61
CA ILE A 28 -8.60 -3.10 18.29
C ILE A 28 -7.38 -2.37 17.72
N SER A 29 -6.19 -2.72 18.22
CA SER A 29 -4.93 -2.30 17.62
C SER A 29 -4.20 -3.51 17.07
N GLY A 30 -3.50 -3.35 15.94
CA GLY A 30 -2.81 -4.45 15.28
C GLY A 30 -1.45 -4.06 14.72
N GLY A 31 -0.53 -5.03 14.68
CA GLY A 31 0.74 -4.94 14.00
C GLY A 31 0.84 -6.00 12.90
N ILE A 32 1.27 -5.64 11.70
CA ILE A 32 1.46 -6.57 10.58
C ILE A 32 2.88 -6.45 10.05
N GLY A 33 3.67 -7.49 10.23
CA GLY A 33 4.99 -7.63 9.64
C GLY A 33 4.99 -8.60 8.46
N ILE A 34 5.78 -8.32 7.43
CA ILE A 34 5.97 -9.17 6.27
C ILE A 34 7.43 -9.59 6.19
N TYR A 35 7.67 -10.89 6.20
CA TYR A 35 9.02 -11.45 6.33
C TYR A 35 9.29 -12.53 5.28
N PRO A 36 10.55 -12.71 4.85
CA PRO A 36 10.95 -13.85 4.05
C PRO A 36 10.70 -15.18 4.76
N SER A 37 10.40 -16.25 4.02
CA SER A 37 10.07 -17.58 4.58
C SER A 37 11.14 -18.18 5.50
N LYS A 38 12.40 -17.76 5.38
CA LYS A 38 13.53 -18.22 6.21
C LYS A 38 13.89 -17.27 7.36
N TYR A 39 13.07 -16.24 7.60
CA TYR A 39 13.33 -15.29 8.69
C TYR A 39 13.09 -15.95 10.06
N PRO A 40 13.94 -15.72 11.07
CA PRO A 40 13.81 -16.36 12.38
C PRO A 40 12.53 -15.96 13.11
N VAL A 41 11.70 -16.92 13.50
CA VAL A 41 10.39 -16.69 14.14
C VAL A 41 10.48 -15.86 15.43
N ASN A 42 11.53 -16.08 16.24
CA ASN A 42 11.75 -15.32 17.47
C ASN A 42 12.02 -13.83 17.22
N ILE A 43 12.60 -13.47 16.06
CA ILE A 43 12.81 -12.08 15.66
C ILE A 43 11.50 -11.50 15.13
N MET A 44 10.79 -12.25 14.25
CA MET A 44 9.46 -11.84 13.77
C MET A 44 8.54 -11.47 14.93
N ALA A 45 8.45 -12.32 15.95
CA ALA A 45 7.57 -12.10 17.09
C ALA A 45 7.87 -10.76 17.79
N LYS A 46 9.14 -10.46 18.02
CA LYS A 46 9.55 -9.18 18.65
C LYS A 46 9.27 -7.96 17.77
N GLU A 47 9.46 -8.10 16.46
CA GLU A 47 9.19 -7.00 15.52
C GLU A 47 7.69 -6.75 15.40
N VAL A 48 6.86 -7.79 15.31
CA VAL A 48 5.40 -7.64 15.29
C VAL A 48 4.86 -7.08 16.60
N GLU A 49 5.43 -7.47 17.75
CA GLU A 49 5.11 -6.88 19.06
C GLU A 49 5.37 -5.36 19.07
N ARG A 50 6.49 -4.91 18.50
CA ARG A 50 6.79 -3.47 18.36
C ARG A 50 5.76 -2.75 17.48
N LEU A 51 5.35 -3.36 16.36
CA LEU A 51 4.33 -2.78 15.49
C LEU A 51 2.98 -2.67 16.21
N GLU A 52 2.61 -3.69 16.99
CA GLU A 52 1.40 -3.68 17.81
C GLU A 52 1.48 -2.59 18.89
N ASP A 53 2.60 -2.49 19.60
CA ASP A 53 2.84 -1.46 20.61
C ASP A 53 2.78 -0.05 20.00
N ASN A 54 3.34 0.15 18.81
CA ASN A 54 3.21 1.40 18.09
C ASN A 54 1.74 1.78 17.85
N SER A 55 0.92 0.82 17.41
CA SER A 55 -0.52 1.01 17.21
C SER A 55 -1.28 1.30 18.52
N LYS A 56 -0.89 0.65 19.62
CA LYS A 56 -1.49 0.88 20.95
C LYS A 56 -1.13 2.24 21.54
N ASN A 57 0.01 2.80 21.15
CA ASN A 57 0.48 4.11 21.62
C ASN A 57 -0.09 5.27 20.80
N MET A 58 -0.79 5.01 19.70
CA MET A 58 -1.52 6.02 18.95
C MET A 58 -2.77 6.49 19.71
N ASP A 59 -3.14 7.75 19.50
CA ASP A 59 -4.34 8.32 20.12
C ASP A 59 -5.58 7.50 19.78
N GLY A 60 -6.35 7.13 20.81
CA GLY A 60 -7.56 6.32 20.67
C GLY A 60 -7.33 4.81 20.53
N LYS A 61 -6.09 4.32 20.42
CA LYS A 61 -5.74 2.88 20.33
C LYS A 61 -6.48 2.08 19.25
N ASN A 62 -7.14 2.72 18.32
CA ASN A 62 -7.89 2.12 17.22
C ASN A 62 -7.06 2.24 15.94
N ALA A 63 -5.93 1.52 15.88
CA ALA A 63 -4.90 1.74 14.89
C ALA A 63 -4.25 0.45 14.39
N ILE A 64 -3.62 0.54 13.23
CA ILE A 64 -2.82 -0.51 12.61
C ILE A 64 -1.44 0.03 12.23
N THR A 65 -0.40 -0.73 12.50
CA THR A 65 0.96 -0.47 12.00
C THR A 65 1.39 -1.62 11.09
N ILE A 66 1.87 -1.28 9.90
CA ILE A 66 2.22 -2.27 8.89
C ILE A 66 3.64 -2.01 8.35
N PHE A 67 4.40 -3.06 8.10
CA PHE A 67 5.79 -3.09 7.62
C PHE A 67 6.81 -2.59 8.64
N ASP A 68 6.75 -1.33 9.04
CA ASP A 68 7.61 -0.69 10.04
C ASP A 68 6.85 0.39 10.84
N GLU A 69 7.49 0.91 11.88
CA GLU A 69 6.89 1.86 12.82
C GLU A 69 6.44 3.19 12.16
N ASN A 70 6.99 3.54 10.99
CA ASN A 70 6.60 4.75 10.27
C ASN A 70 5.25 4.61 9.54
N HIS A 71 4.78 3.38 9.35
CA HIS A 71 3.55 3.07 8.65
C HIS A 71 2.40 2.71 9.62
N GLY A 72 2.23 3.51 10.67
CA GLY A 72 1.09 3.45 11.60
C GLY A 72 -0.03 4.40 11.19
N TYR A 73 -1.28 3.93 11.29
CA TYR A 73 -2.51 4.66 10.89
C TYR A 73 -3.68 4.31 11.81
N PRO A 74 -4.58 5.28 12.13
CA PRO A 74 -5.91 4.93 12.57
C PRO A 74 -6.61 4.03 11.55
N TRP A 75 -7.45 3.09 11.99
CA TRP A 75 -8.13 2.16 11.06
C TRP A 75 -8.91 2.86 9.96
N ASP A 76 -9.64 3.91 10.30
CA ASP A 76 -10.46 4.64 9.33
C ASP A 76 -9.61 5.33 8.25
N GLU A 77 -8.45 5.85 8.63
CA GLU A 77 -7.48 6.41 7.69
C GLU A 77 -6.89 5.31 6.80
N PHE A 78 -6.49 4.18 7.39
CA PHE A 78 -5.95 3.05 6.65
C PHE A 78 -6.95 2.51 5.63
N GLU A 79 -8.18 2.26 6.04
CA GLU A 79 -9.23 1.75 5.15
C GLU A 79 -9.57 2.75 4.03
N ASN A 80 -9.86 3.99 4.39
CA ASN A 80 -10.36 4.96 3.42
C ASN A 80 -9.25 5.54 2.54
N LYS A 81 -8.10 5.89 3.13
CA LYS A 81 -7.04 6.61 2.43
C LYS A 81 -5.99 5.69 1.80
N VAL A 82 -5.58 4.64 2.53
CA VAL A 82 -4.56 3.72 2.00
C VAL A 82 -5.20 2.67 1.09
N LEU A 83 -6.21 1.92 1.56
CA LEU A 83 -6.79 0.82 0.80
C LEU A 83 -7.75 1.29 -0.29
N ASN A 84 -8.80 2.06 0.08
CA ASN A 84 -9.89 2.39 -0.84
C ASN A 84 -9.53 3.50 -1.83
N GLU A 85 -8.68 4.45 -1.46
CA GLU A 85 -8.30 5.54 -2.34
C GLU A 85 -7.02 5.21 -3.13
N LYS A 86 -5.88 5.03 -2.44
CA LYS A 86 -4.58 4.92 -3.09
C LYS A 86 -4.30 3.55 -3.69
N LEU A 87 -4.47 2.49 -2.90
CA LEU A 87 -4.25 1.12 -3.38
C LEU A 87 -5.25 0.76 -4.50
N SER A 88 -6.51 1.16 -4.38
CA SER A 88 -7.50 0.94 -5.43
C SER A 88 -7.15 1.65 -6.73
N ALA A 89 -6.66 2.89 -6.67
CA ALA A 89 -6.24 3.62 -7.86
C ALA A 89 -5.00 2.97 -8.53
N ILE A 90 -4.07 2.45 -7.74
CA ILE A 90 -2.91 1.70 -8.26
C ILE A 90 -3.37 0.39 -8.91
N LYS A 91 -4.24 -0.37 -8.24
CA LYS A 91 -4.79 -1.63 -8.77
C LYS A 91 -5.58 -1.40 -10.07
N GLU A 92 -6.40 -0.37 -10.12
CA GLU A 92 -7.20 -0.02 -11.31
C GLU A 92 -6.29 0.28 -12.51
N TYR A 93 -5.25 1.09 -12.31
CA TYR A 93 -4.33 1.43 -13.38
C TYR A 93 -3.53 0.21 -13.88
N PHE A 94 -2.93 -0.57 -12.98
CA PHE A 94 -2.08 -1.71 -13.36
C PHE A 94 -2.85 -2.98 -13.71
N ALA A 95 -4.17 -3.05 -13.49
CA ALA A 95 -4.99 -4.18 -13.97
C ALA A 95 -5.03 -4.27 -15.49
N GLU A 96 -4.79 -3.16 -16.19
CA GLU A 96 -4.80 -3.05 -17.63
C GLU A 96 -3.40 -3.20 -18.29
N GLU A 97 -2.30 -3.17 -17.48
CA GLU A 97 -0.91 -3.20 -17.97
C GLU A 97 -0.04 -4.24 -17.23
N ASP A 98 0.27 -5.34 -17.90
CA ASP A 98 0.75 -6.58 -17.26
C ASP A 98 2.25 -6.67 -16.93
N GLU A 99 3.19 -5.82 -17.40
CA GLU A 99 4.62 -6.16 -17.26
C GLU A 99 5.58 -5.05 -16.78
N ARG A 100 5.19 -3.79 -16.80
CA ARG A 100 6.15 -2.68 -16.54
C ARG A 100 6.09 -2.10 -15.14
N GLY A 101 5.13 -2.51 -14.33
CA GLY A 101 4.72 -1.77 -13.14
C GLY A 101 5.66 -1.82 -11.95
N MET A 102 6.28 -2.96 -11.66
CA MET A 102 6.95 -3.17 -10.36
C MET A 102 8.23 -2.34 -10.20
N ALA A 103 9.13 -2.37 -11.21
CA ALA A 103 10.37 -1.59 -11.16
C ALA A 103 10.10 -0.09 -11.11
N PHE A 104 9.11 0.37 -11.86
CA PHE A 104 8.64 1.75 -11.85
C PHE A 104 8.15 2.17 -10.46
N LEU A 105 7.33 1.36 -9.80
CA LEU A 105 6.80 1.64 -8.46
C LEU A 105 7.91 1.73 -7.41
N TYR A 106 8.92 0.87 -7.46
CA TYR A 106 10.07 0.97 -6.57
C TYR A 106 10.84 2.28 -6.75
N HIS A 107 11.07 2.70 -8.00
CA HIS A 107 11.71 4.00 -8.27
C HIS A 107 10.87 5.18 -7.78
N LEU A 108 9.53 5.10 -7.89
CA LEU A 108 8.67 6.14 -7.33
C LEU A 108 8.79 6.22 -5.80
N VAL A 109 8.84 5.08 -5.11
CA VAL A 109 9.00 5.05 -3.65
C VAL A 109 10.32 5.66 -3.22
N ASP A 110 11.43 5.34 -3.90
CA ASP A 110 12.74 5.92 -3.59
C ASP A 110 12.74 7.45 -3.69
N LEU A 111 12.07 7.99 -4.72
CA LEU A 111 11.94 9.44 -4.90
C LEU A 111 10.98 10.08 -3.89
N LEU A 112 9.90 9.38 -3.53
CA LEU A 112 8.93 9.84 -2.53
C LEU A 112 9.51 9.89 -1.11
N ARG A 113 10.42 8.99 -0.76
CA ARG A 113 11.08 8.97 0.55
C ARG A 113 12.04 10.14 0.75
N ASN A 114 12.65 10.62 -0.32
CA ASN A 114 13.71 11.63 -0.28
C ASN A 114 13.26 12.99 -0.86
N THR A 115 11.99 13.38 -0.66
CA THR A 115 11.41 14.61 -1.22
C THR A 115 11.95 15.90 -0.59
N GLU A 116 12.70 15.85 0.50
CA GLU A 116 13.39 17.01 1.08
C GLU A 116 14.32 17.69 0.06
N GLU A 117 14.89 16.92 -0.85
CA GLU A 117 15.64 17.45 -1.99
C GLU A 117 14.70 17.81 -3.14
N LYS A 118 14.59 19.09 -3.50
CA LYS A 118 13.79 19.58 -4.63
C LYS A 118 14.06 18.84 -5.95
N ILE A 119 15.28 18.34 -6.12
CA ILE A 119 15.68 17.58 -7.30
C ILE A 119 14.92 16.24 -7.39
N ASN A 120 14.60 15.62 -6.27
CA ASN A 120 13.84 14.35 -6.25
C ASN A 120 12.39 14.56 -6.62
N THR A 121 11.78 15.67 -6.23
CA THR A 121 10.46 16.07 -6.72
C THR A 121 10.45 16.25 -8.24
N ALA A 122 11.47 16.91 -8.80
CA ALA A 122 11.59 17.07 -10.24
C ALA A 122 11.80 15.72 -10.97
N ARG A 123 12.63 14.84 -10.42
CA ARG A 123 12.82 13.46 -10.91
C ARG A 123 11.55 12.63 -10.85
N TYR A 124 10.77 12.77 -9.78
CA TYR A 124 9.48 12.11 -9.62
C TYR A 124 8.51 12.51 -10.73
N VAL A 125 8.34 13.81 -10.97
CA VAL A 125 7.49 14.33 -12.05
C VAL A 125 7.99 13.87 -13.41
N TYR A 126 9.31 13.91 -13.64
CA TYR A 126 9.91 13.42 -14.88
C TYR A 126 9.64 11.93 -15.09
N LEU A 127 9.80 11.11 -14.05
CA LEU A 127 9.55 9.67 -14.12
C LEU A 127 8.08 9.40 -14.45
N LEU A 128 7.14 10.10 -13.82
CA LEU A 128 5.73 10.04 -14.18
C LEU A 128 5.48 10.44 -15.63
N SER A 129 6.06 11.55 -16.11
CA SER A 129 5.84 12.00 -17.49
C SER A 129 6.38 11.03 -18.55
N ARG A 130 7.50 10.37 -18.24
CA ARG A 130 8.15 9.40 -19.17
C ARG A 130 7.32 8.13 -19.41
N MET A 131 6.44 7.78 -18.48
CA MET A 131 5.61 6.58 -18.57
C MET A 131 4.31 6.83 -19.35
N GLU A 132 4.04 8.09 -19.75
CA GLU A 132 2.85 8.40 -20.55
C GLU A 132 2.91 7.64 -21.91
N PRO A 133 1.86 6.87 -22.26
CA PRO A 133 1.80 6.17 -23.54
C PRO A 133 1.89 7.16 -24.73
N GLU A 134 2.75 6.87 -25.71
CA GLU A 134 2.90 7.73 -26.91
C GLU A 134 1.64 7.75 -27.74
N LYS A 135 0.92 6.61 -27.82
CA LYS A 135 -0.34 6.49 -28.57
C LYS A 135 -1.51 6.32 -27.62
N ASP A 136 -2.62 6.95 -27.95
CA ASP A 136 -3.86 6.81 -27.19
C ASP A 136 -4.67 5.59 -27.73
N GLU A 137 -4.15 4.42 -27.48
CA GLU A 137 -4.85 3.18 -27.81
C GLU A 137 -5.86 2.86 -26.71
N ASN A 138 -7.14 2.79 -27.06
CA ASN A 138 -8.25 2.45 -26.14
C ASN A 138 -8.38 3.35 -24.89
N GLY A 139 -8.00 4.63 -24.96
CA GLY A 139 -8.08 5.56 -23.83
C GLY A 139 -6.98 5.39 -22.78
N LYS A 140 -5.97 4.56 -23.05
CA LYS A 140 -4.85 4.31 -22.11
C LYS A 140 -4.11 5.57 -21.71
N ARG A 141 -3.94 6.51 -22.63
CA ARG A 141 -3.28 7.79 -22.35
C ARG A 141 -4.08 8.66 -21.40
N GLU A 142 -5.40 8.70 -21.56
CA GLU A 142 -6.27 9.46 -20.66
C GLU A 142 -6.29 8.82 -19.26
N ASN A 143 -6.35 7.48 -19.17
CA ASN A 143 -6.29 6.75 -17.91
C ASN A 143 -4.95 7.00 -17.20
N TYR A 144 -3.83 6.97 -17.95
CA TYR A 144 -2.53 7.29 -17.40
C TYR A 144 -2.46 8.73 -16.85
N ARG A 145 -3.00 9.70 -17.58
CA ARG A 145 -3.02 11.10 -17.13
C ARG A 145 -3.82 11.30 -15.84
N LYS A 146 -4.94 10.62 -15.71
CA LYS A 146 -5.74 10.63 -14.48
C LYS A 146 -4.95 10.02 -13.31
N PHE A 147 -4.30 8.88 -13.54
CA PHE A 147 -3.45 8.22 -12.56
C PHE A 147 -2.25 9.08 -12.17
N SER A 148 -1.46 9.55 -13.11
CA SER A 148 -0.26 10.37 -12.86
C SER A 148 -0.59 11.68 -12.14
N LYS A 149 -1.74 12.29 -12.44
CA LYS A 149 -2.22 13.48 -11.74
C LYS A 149 -2.49 13.18 -10.27
N LYS A 150 -3.20 12.09 -9.95
CA LYS A 150 -3.43 11.65 -8.57
C LYS A 150 -2.11 11.39 -7.84
N MET A 151 -1.19 10.64 -8.45
CA MET A 151 0.13 10.35 -7.90
C MET A 151 0.91 11.63 -7.57
N TYR A 152 0.87 12.62 -8.46
CA TYR A 152 1.51 13.92 -8.24
C TYR A 152 0.84 14.70 -7.09
N GLU A 153 -0.48 14.72 -7.03
CA GLU A 153 -1.21 15.41 -5.95
C GLU A 153 -0.87 14.83 -4.59
N TRP A 154 -0.90 13.50 -4.45
CA TRP A 154 -0.53 12.79 -3.21
C TRP A 154 0.95 12.95 -2.82
N SER A 155 1.83 13.26 -3.76
CA SER A 155 3.25 13.49 -3.44
C SER A 155 3.52 14.83 -2.74
N LYS A 156 2.59 15.79 -2.78
CA LYS A 156 2.79 17.15 -2.25
C LYS A 156 2.66 17.22 -0.75
N ASP A 157 1.73 16.50 -0.17
CA ASP A 157 1.48 16.45 1.26
C ASP A 157 2.22 15.29 1.90
N GLU A 158 2.74 15.49 3.11
CA GLU A 158 3.53 14.48 3.82
C GLU A 158 2.67 13.28 4.23
N CYS A 159 1.45 13.52 4.71
CA CYS A 159 0.53 12.48 5.12
C CYS A 159 0.09 11.62 3.91
N ASP A 160 -0.34 12.27 2.83
CA ASP A 160 -0.71 11.59 1.59
C ASP A 160 0.47 10.81 0.98
N ARG A 161 1.67 11.35 1.05
CA ARG A 161 2.89 10.71 0.58
C ARG A 161 3.22 9.43 1.35
N LYS A 162 3.13 9.48 2.69
CA LYS A 162 3.27 8.31 3.56
C LYS A 162 2.25 7.23 3.22
N GLN A 163 0.99 7.59 3.08
CA GLN A 163 -0.09 6.68 2.69
C GLN A 163 0.14 6.07 1.30
N LEU A 164 0.63 6.87 0.34
CA LEU A 164 0.95 6.42 -1.02
C LEU A 164 2.09 5.40 -1.01
N ILE A 165 3.15 5.64 -0.25
CA ILE A 165 4.26 4.69 -0.09
C ILE A 165 3.75 3.35 0.45
N THR A 166 2.90 3.39 1.48
CA THR A 166 2.28 2.17 2.04
C THR A 166 1.43 1.44 1.01
N ALA A 167 0.61 2.16 0.25
CA ALA A 167 -0.23 1.58 -0.79
C ALA A 167 0.60 0.92 -1.90
N ILE A 168 1.73 1.52 -2.30
CA ILE A 168 2.64 0.94 -3.28
C ILE A 168 3.27 -0.35 -2.74
N TYR A 169 3.74 -0.37 -1.49
CA TYR A 169 4.28 -1.59 -0.89
C TYR A 169 3.26 -2.71 -0.82
N LEU A 170 2.02 -2.40 -0.40
CA LEU A 170 0.93 -3.35 -0.40
C LEU A 170 0.67 -3.91 -1.80
N TYR A 171 0.62 -3.04 -2.80
CA TYR A 171 0.42 -3.46 -4.19
C TYR A 171 1.52 -4.41 -4.68
N VAL A 172 2.78 -4.03 -4.46
CA VAL A 172 3.94 -4.83 -4.86
C VAL A 172 3.95 -6.18 -4.18
N TYR A 173 3.68 -6.22 -2.87
CA TYR A 173 3.63 -7.45 -2.10
C TYR A 173 2.54 -8.39 -2.60
N LEU A 174 1.31 -7.90 -2.76
CA LEU A 174 0.17 -8.71 -3.20
C LEU A 174 0.34 -9.29 -4.62
N ASN A 175 1.10 -8.61 -5.47
CA ASN A 175 1.35 -9.12 -6.83
C ASN A 175 2.58 -10.04 -6.92
N ARG A 176 3.53 -9.95 -5.97
CA ARG A 176 4.69 -10.84 -5.93
C ARG A 176 4.29 -12.29 -5.65
N GLU A 177 3.37 -12.51 -4.72
CA GLU A 177 2.86 -13.87 -4.43
C GLU A 177 2.13 -14.51 -5.61
N ARG A 178 1.47 -13.71 -6.46
CA ARG A 178 0.81 -14.23 -7.66
C ARG A 178 1.80 -14.75 -8.70
N GLY A 179 2.97 -14.13 -8.84
CA GLY A 179 4.03 -14.56 -9.77
C GLY A 179 4.66 -15.89 -9.36
N GLU A 180 4.85 -16.14 -8.07
CA GLU A 180 5.44 -17.39 -7.58
C GLU A 180 4.50 -18.60 -7.73
N GLN A 181 3.18 -18.41 -7.63
CA GLN A 181 2.19 -19.48 -7.80
C GLN A 181 2.01 -19.92 -9.27
N THR A 182 2.21 -19.04 -10.23
CA THR A 182 2.16 -19.41 -11.66
C THR A 182 3.37 -20.22 -12.11
N ASP A 183 4.55 -19.93 -11.57
CA ASP A 183 5.78 -20.67 -11.89
C ASP A 183 5.81 -22.11 -11.33
N GLU A 184 5.10 -22.41 -10.24
CA GLU A 184 4.98 -23.78 -9.70
C GLU A 184 3.98 -24.65 -10.48
N THR A 185 2.99 -24.04 -11.12
CA THR A 185 1.97 -24.78 -11.89
C THR A 185 2.49 -25.17 -13.28
N ASP A 186 3.39 -24.40 -13.86
CA ASP A 186 4.02 -24.70 -15.17
C ASP A 186 5.17 -25.72 -15.10
N ARG A 187 5.60 -26.11 -13.90
CA ARG A 187 6.68 -27.11 -13.68
C ARG A 187 6.17 -28.52 -13.33
N ARG A 188 4.88 -28.77 -13.41
CA ARG A 188 4.26 -30.09 -13.24
C ARG A 188 3.66 -30.58 -14.54
#